data_23eff9ca06053f24ab6a23dca16572a6
#
_entry.id   23eff9ca06053f24ab6a23dca16572a6
#
_cell.length_a   1.000
_cell.length_b   1.000
_cell.length_c   1.000
_cell.angle_alpha   90.00
_cell.angle_beta   90.00
_cell.angle_gamma   90.00
#
_symmetry.space_group_name_H-M   'P 1'
#
loop_
_entity.id
_entity.type
_entity.pdbx_description
1 polymer ?
#
loop_
_entity_poly.entity_id
_entity_poly.type
_entity_poly.pdbx_seq_one_letter_code
_entity_poly.pdbx_strand_id
1 'polypeptide(L)'
;MQFLVTYFILSPSLNIREIDWKPDNEALTCGEAIRHVLEGEFLYHQILIARGSKAISNITNPFETKELSTVEDELNFAKPFREDFIKYIKTINKSDLENVKIDRSDVGYIRTLGDMLLRIAYHESVHTGQLLDYMRTMGIDRPQIWD
;
A
#
# COMPACT_ATOMS: atom_id res chain seq x y z
N MET A 1 -1.98 15.21 5.15
CA MET A 1 -1.63 14.42 3.95
C MET A 1 -2.54 13.20 3.93
N GLN A 2 -3.42 13.16 2.96
CA GLN A 2 -4.54 12.20 2.93
C GLN A 2 -4.05 10.93 2.20
N PHE A 3 -3.59 9.92 2.95
CA PHE A 3 -3.30 8.57 2.42
C PHE A 3 -4.59 7.77 2.16
N LEU A 4 -5.66 8.46 1.77
CA LEU A 4 -7.01 7.90 1.70
C LEU A 4 -7.41 7.41 0.31
N VAL A 5 -6.52 7.56 -0.69
CA VAL A 5 -6.91 7.36 -2.09
C VAL A 5 -7.32 5.91 -2.34
N THR A 6 -6.55 4.95 -1.84
CA THR A 6 -6.83 3.53 -2.09
C THR A 6 -8.11 3.05 -1.39
N TYR A 7 -8.37 3.52 -0.17
CA TYR A 7 -9.55 3.12 0.60
C TYR A 7 -10.88 3.62 0.00
N PHE A 8 -10.87 4.80 -0.63
CA PHE A 8 -12.07 5.37 -1.25
C PHE A 8 -12.35 4.82 -2.65
N ILE A 9 -11.31 4.45 -3.39
CA ILE A 9 -11.43 4.07 -4.80
C ILE A 9 -12.04 2.69 -4.97
N LEU A 10 -11.83 1.77 -4.03
CA LEU A 10 -12.04 0.36 -4.28
C LEU A 10 -13.32 -0.22 -3.65
N SER A 11 -13.91 0.48 -2.68
CA SER A 11 -14.94 -0.11 -1.83
C SER A 11 -16.29 -0.44 -2.52
N PRO A 12 -16.87 0.37 -3.43
CA PRO A 12 -18.20 0.05 -3.97
C PRO A 12 -18.21 -0.52 -5.40
N SER A 13 -17.13 -0.44 -6.16
CA SER A 13 -17.16 -0.59 -7.62
C SER A 13 -16.64 -1.92 -8.13
N LEU A 14 -15.79 -2.64 -7.37
CA LEU A 14 -15.26 -3.94 -7.76
C LEU A 14 -15.98 -5.08 -7.03
N ASN A 15 -16.63 -5.96 -7.78
CA ASN A 15 -17.26 -7.15 -7.24
C ASN A 15 -16.30 -8.37 -7.30
N ILE A 16 -16.74 -9.50 -6.75
CA ILE A 16 -15.94 -10.73 -6.65
C ILE A 16 -15.49 -11.28 -8.01
N ARG A 17 -16.24 -10.99 -9.10
CA ARG A 17 -15.89 -11.49 -10.44
C ARG A 17 -14.76 -10.69 -11.08
N GLU A 18 -14.53 -9.47 -10.63
CA GLU A 18 -13.56 -8.55 -11.17
C GLU A 18 -12.22 -8.62 -10.43
N ILE A 19 -12.20 -9.24 -9.24
CA ILE A 19 -11.00 -9.37 -8.44
C ILE A 19 -9.90 -10.19 -9.12
N ASP A 20 -10.29 -11.16 -9.94
CA ASP A 20 -9.39 -12.04 -10.69
C ASP A 20 -9.03 -11.51 -12.09
N TRP A 21 -9.60 -10.36 -12.47
CA TRP A 21 -9.31 -9.77 -13.77
C TRP A 21 -7.91 -9.16 -13.82
N LYS A 22 -7.25 -9.31 -14.96
CA LYS A 22 -5.96 -8.68 -15.29
C LYS A 22 -5.88 -8.38 -16.79
N PRO A 23 -5.09 -7.36 -17.20
CA PRO A 23 -5.02 -6.96 -18.61
C PRO A 23 -4.24 -7.97 -19.49
N ASP A 24 -3.30 -8.69 -18.93
CA ASP A 24 -2.47 -9.70 -19.59
C ASP A 24 -1.92 -10.73 -18.60
N ASN A 25 -1.19 -11.73 -19.09
CA ASN A 25 -0.68 -12.82 -18.26
C ASN A 25 0.45 -12.42 -17.30
N GLU A 26 1.16 -11.34 -17.57
CA GLU A 26 2.28 -10.85 -16.77
C GLU A 26 1.83 -9.89 -15.66
N ALA A 27 0.62 -9.32 -15.78
CA ALA A 27 0.08 -8.35 -14.84
C ALA A 27 -0.48 -9.02 -13.58
N LEU A 28 -0.46 -8.27 -12.47
CA LEU A 28 -1.23 -8.61 -11.28
C LEU A 28 -2.72 -8.55 -11.59
N THR A 29 -3.51 -9.42 -10.98
CA THR A 29 -4.98 -9.25 -10.95
C THR A 29 -5.37 -8.02 -10.13
N CYS A 30 -6.60 -7.57 -10.26
CA CYS A 30 -7.13 -6.48 -9.42
C CYS A 30 -6.93 -6.78 -7.93
N GLY A 31 -7.26 -8.00 -7.50
CA GLY A 31 -7.11 -8.42 -6.10
C GLY A 31 -5.65 -8.48 -5.64
N GLU A 32 -4.77 -9.02 -6.47
CA GLU A 32 -3.33 -9.07 -6.19
C GLU A 32 -2.73 -7.65 -6.12
N ALA A 33 -3.15 -6.73 -6.99
CA ALA A 33 -2.70 -5.34 -6.97
C ALA A 33 -3.16 -4.63 -5.69
N ILE A 34 -4.41 -4.85 -5.25
CA ILE A 34 -4.93 -4.32 -3.99
C ILE A 34 -4.14 -4.86 -2.81
N ARG A 35 -3.98 -6.18 -2.73
CA ARG A 35 -3.19 -6.83 -1.68
C ARG A 35 -1.75 -6.29 -1.66
N HIS A 36 -1.11 -6.17 -2.81
CA HIS A 36 0.25 -5.65 -2.91
C HIS A 36 0.41 -4.26 -2.30
N VAL A 37 -0.57 -3.38 -2.49
CA VAL A 37 -0.57 -2.04 -1.88
C VAL A 37 -0.73 -2.12 -0.37
N LEU A 38 -1.69 -2.91 0.12
CA LEU A 38 -1.98 -3.04 1.56
C LEU A 38 -0.84 -3.70 2.32
N GLU A 39 -0.29 -4.78 1.77
CA GLU A 39 0.88 -5.47 2.29
C GLU A 39 2.13 -4.58 2.25
N GLY A 40 2.31 -3.86 1.14
CA GLY A 40 3.41 -2.91 0.97
C GLY A 40 3.40 -1.82 2.04
N GLU A 41 2.24 -1.26 2.39
CA GLU A 41 2.11 -0.29 3.48
C GLU A 41 2.53 -0.89 4.82
N PHE A 42 2.07 -2.11 5.13
CA PHE A 42 2.47 -2.84 6.33
C PHE A 42 3.99 -3.04 6.39
N LEU A 43 4.59 -3.58 5.35
CA LEU A 43 6.03 -3.85 5.28
C LEU A 43 6.85 -2.56 5.39
N TYR A 44 6.46 -1.50 4.70
CA TYR A 44 7.11 -0.21 4.83
C TYR A 44 6.99 0.37 6.24
N HIS A 45 5.85 0.23 6.90
CA HIS A 45 5.71 0.65 8.30
C HIS A 45 6.72 -0.07 9.20
N GLN A 46 6.90 -1.38 9.05
CA GLN A 46 7.89 -2.15 9.80
C GLN A 46 9.33 -1.66 9.51
N ILE A 47 9.67 -1.37 8.25
CA ILE A 47 10.94 -0.80 7.86
C ILE A 47 11.19 0.56 8.56
N LEU A 48 10.17 1.41 8.61
CA LEU A 48 10.29 2.74 9.24
C LEU A 48 10.52 2.63 10.75
N ILE A 49 9.79 1.76 11.45
CA ILE A 49 9.97 1.52 12.88
C ILE A 49 11.38 0.99 13.17
N ALA A 50 11.82 0.02 12.40
CA ALA A 50 13.14 -0.60 12.57
C ALA A 50 14.29 0.24 12.01
N ARG A 51 14.00 1.35 11.31
CA ARG A 51 14.95 2.21 10.61
C ARG A 51 15.81 1.50 9.57
N GLY A 52 15.30 0.41 8.99
CA GLY A 52 15.99 -0.34 7.95
C GLY A 52 15.39 -1.69 7.60
N SER A 53 15.96 -2.34 6.59
CA SER A 53 15.50 -3.63 6.08
C SER A 53 15.84 -4.82 6.97
N LYS A 54 16.84 -4.73 7.82
CA LYS A 54 17.33 -5.88 8.63
C LYS A 54 16.26 -6.51 9.52
N ALA A 55 15.21 -5.75 9.82
CA ALA A 55 14.09 -6.27 10.61
C ALA A 55 13.10 -7.12 9.78
N ILE A 56 13.02 -6.92 8.46
CA ILE A 56 12.01 -7.59 7.60
C ILE A 56 12.19 -9.10 7.59
N SER A 57 13.42 -9.60 7.59
CA SER A 57 13.71 -11.04 7.58
C SER A 57 13.19 -11.79 8.82
N ASN A 58 12.84 -11.07 9.88
CA ASN A 58 12.37 -11.63 11.16
C ASN A 58 10.89 -11.26 11.46
N ILE A 59 10.22 -10.56 10.53
CA ILE A 59 8.81 -10.18 10.70
C ILE A 59 7.92 -11.28 10.17
N THR A 60 6.95 -11.71 10.99
CA THR A 60 5.84 -12.51 10.50
C THR A 60 4.93 -11.59 9.67
N ASN A 61 4.88 -11.81 8.37
CA ASN A 61 4.00 -11.08 7.49
C ASN A 61 2.59 -11.70 7.52
N PRO A 62 1.59 -11.02 8.08
CA PRO A 62 0.25 -11.57 8.22
C PRO A 62 -0.48 -11.79 6.89
N PHE A 63 -0.02 -11.13 5.81
CA PHE A 63 -0.60 -11.27 4.48
C PHE A 63 -0.19 -12.58 3.77
N GLU A 64 0.94 -13.20 4.15
CA GLU A 64 1.43 -14.44 3.52
C GLU A 64 0.49 -15.62 3.69
N THR A 65 -0.23 -15.69 4.81
CA THR A 65 -1.12 -16.81 5.14
C THR A 65 -2.59 -16.51 4.90
N LYS A 66 -2.92 -15.26 4.54
CA LYS A 66 -4.30 -14.86 4.28
C LYS A 66 -4.69 -15.17 2.83
N GLU A 67 -5.75 -15.96 2.66
CA GLU A 67 -6.35 -16.18 1.34
C GLU A 67 -6.95 -14.89 0.79
N LEU A 68 -6.75 -14.64 -0.51
CA LEU A 68 -7.38 -13.54 -1.23
C LEU A 68 -8.84 -13.89 -1.46
N SER A 69 -9.77 -13.02 -1.07
CA SER A 69 -11.21 -13.29 -1.18
C SER A 69 -11.97 -12.13 -1.84
N THR A 70 -12.31 -11.11 -1.11
CA THR A 70 -13.00 -9.92 -1.63
C THR A 70 -12.23 -8.65 -1.30
N VAL A 71 -12.50 -7.58 -2.04
CA VAL A 71 -11.90 -6.25 -1.75
C VAL A 71 -12.24 -5.80 -0.34
N GLU A 72 -13.51 -5.97 0.07
CA GLU A 72 -13.95 -5.60 1.42
C GLU A 72 -13.21 -6.38 2.50
N ASP A 73 -13.01 -7.67 2.31
CA ASP A 73 -12.28 -8.53 3.24
C ASP A 73 -10.78 -8.13 3.33
N GLU A 74 -10.15 -7.80 2.20
CA GLU A 74 -8.78 -7.28 2.18
C GLU A 74 -8.65 -5.95 2.93
N LEU A 75 -9.56 -5.02 2.71
CA LEU A 75 -9.57 -3.73 3.39
C LEU A 75 -9.83 -3.87 4.89
N ASN A 76 -10.78 -4.73 5.29
CA ASN A 76 -11.06 -5.01 6.69
C ASN A 76 -9.87 -5.67 7.40
N PHE A 77 -9.21 -6.59 6.72
CA PHE A 77 -7.99 -7.24 7.24
C PHE A 77 -6.83 -6.24 7.42
N ALA A 78 -6.62 -5.37 6.45
CA ALA A 78 -5.54 -4.38 6.49
C ALA A 78 -5.79 -3.23 7.46
N LYS A 79 -7.05 -2.95 7.80
CA LYS A 79 -7.45 -1.79 8.60
C LYS A 79 -6.66 -1.59 9.89
N PRO A 80 -6.46 -2.57 10.78
CA PRO A 80 -5.69 -2.38 12.01
C PRO A 80 -4.23 -1.99 11.74
N PHE A 81 -3.60 -2.54 10.70
CA PHE A 81 -2.22 -2.20 10.33
C PHE A 81 -2.11 -0.76 9.83
N ARG A 82 -3.09 -0.32 9.04
CA ARG A 82 -3.18 1.07 8.59
C ARG A 82 -3.42 2.05 9.74
N GLU A 83 -4.30 1.71 10.69
CA GLU A 83 -4.52 2.53 11.87
C GLU A 83 -3.25 2.70 12.70
N ASP A 84 -2.46 1.63 12.85
CA ASP A 84 -1.18 1.68 13.55
C ASP A 84 -0.13 2.50 12.79
N PHE A 85 -0.10 2.40 11.46
CA PHE A 85 0.76 3.25 10.63
C PHE A 85 0.39 4.74 10.77
N ILE A 86 -0.90 5.07 10.73
CA ILE A 86 -1.38 6.45 10.94
C ILE A 86 -1.00 6.96 12.35
N LYS A 87 -1.14 6.13 13.39
CA LYS A 87 -0.68 6.48 14.75
C LYS A 87 0.81 6.77 14.75
N TYR A 88 1.63 5.91 14.14
CA TYR A 88 3.06 6.13 14.02
C TYR A 88 3.40 7.46 13.34
N ILE A 89 2.77 7.76 12.18
CA ILE A 89 2.99 9.04 11.47
C ILE A 89 2.70 10.24 12.38
N LYS A 90 1.65 10.18 13.21
CA LYS A 90 1.30 11.26 14.14
C LYS A 90 2.33 11.49 15.26
N THR A 91 3.22 10.54 15.52
CA THR A 91 4.32 10.71 16.49
C THR A 91 5.56 11.39 15.90
N ILE A 92 5.65 11.47 14.56
CA ILE A 92 6.81 12.02 13.87
C ILE A 92 6.80 13.55 13.97
N ASN A 93 7.88 14.13 14.44
CA ASN A 93 8.07 15.58 14.43
C ASN A 93 8.80 16.04 13.14
N LYS A 94 8.78 17.34 12.88
CA LYS A 94 9.37 17.91 11.66
C LYS A 94 10.87 17.58 11.52
N SER A 95 11.62 17.59 12.63
CA SER A 95 13.06 17.32 12.60
C SER A 95 13.37 15.87 12.28
N ASP A 96 12.49 14.92 12.64
CA ASP A 96 12.67 13.50 12.33
C ASP A 96 12.61 13.24 10.83
N LEU A 97 11.79 13.99 10.10
CA LEU A 97 11.65 13.83 8.65
C LEU A 97 12.97 14.00 7.90
N GLU A 98 13.84 14.87 8.39
CA GLU A 98 15.13 15.18 7.76
C GLU A 98 16.30 14.40 8.38
N ASN A 99 16.26 14.18 9.69
CA ASN A 99 17.40 13.66 10.44
C ASN A 99 17.39 12.15 10.63
N VAL A 100 16.21 11.53 10.73
CA VAL A 100 16.12 10.07 10.84
C VAL A 100 16.45 9.43 9.50
N LYS A 101 17.41 8.51 9.50
CA LYS A 101 17.82 7.75 8.32
C LYS A 101 17.22 6.35 8.37
N ILE A 102 16.77 5.90 7.24
CA ILE A 102 16.26 4.55 7.00
C ILE A 102 17.28 3.84 6.12
N ASP A 103 17.94 2.84 6.68
CA ASP A 103 19.02 2.10 6.02
C ASP A 103 18.44 0.91 5.25
N ARG A 104 18.42 1.04 3.94
CA ARG A 104 18.12 -0.02 2.99
C ARG A 104 19.30 -0.25 2.03
N SER A 105 20.50 -0.28 2.59
CA SER A 105 21.72 -0.55 1.83
C SER A 105 21.73 -1.94 1.18
N ASP A 106 20.97 -2.89 1.74
CA ASP A 106 20.71 -4.21 1.15
C ASP A 106 20.05 -4.15 -0.25
N VAL A 107 19.29 -3.10 -0.52
CA VAL A 107 18.67 -2.82 -1.83
C VAL A 107 19.21 -1.53 -2.46
N GLY A 108 20.37 -1.07 -2.02
CA GLY A 108 21.17 -0.04 -2.69
C GLY A 108 20.88 1.40 -2.29
N TYR A 109 20.18 1.70 -1.17
CA TYR A 109 19.95 3.07 -0.75
C TYR A 109 19.82 3.28 0.77
N ILE A 110 20.15 4.51 1.22
CA ILE A 110 19.81 5.06 2.52
C ILE A 110 19.03 6.35 2.27
N ARG A 111 17.88 6.53 2.90
CA ARG A 111 17.00 7.68 2.69
C ARG A 111 16.60 8.33 4.01
N THR A 112 16.10 9.56 3.96
CA THR A 112 15.48 10.20 5.13
C THR A 112 14.10 9.59 5.39
N LEU A 113 13.61 9.71 6.62
CA LEU A 113 12.26 9.29 6.97
C LEU A 113 11.20 9.99 6.10
N GLY A 114 11.36 11.30 5.85
CA GLY A 114 10.45 12.06 5.00
C GLY A 114 10.41 11.55 3.56
N ASP A 115 11.57 11.24 2.98
CA ASP A 115 11.65 10.67 1.62
C ASP A 115 11.00 9.28 1.56
N MET A 116 11.17 8.46 2.59
CA MET A 116 10.52 7.15 2.66
C MET A 116 8.99 7.26 2.77
N LEU A 117 8.47 8.22 3.52
CA LEU A 117 7.03 8.47 3.60
C LEU A 117 6.45 8.93 2.25
N LEU A 118 7.17 9.81 1.54
CA LEU A 118 6.79 10.20 0.17
C LEU A 118 6.81 9.01 -0.79
N ARG A 119 7.77 8.10 -0.65
CA ARG A 119 7.87 6.90 -1.46
C ARG A 119 6.66 5.96 -1.25
N ILE A 120 6.16 5.83 -0.02
CA ILE A 120 4.95 5.04 0.26
C ILE A 120 3.73 5.67 -0.46
N ALA A 121 3.55 6.99 -0.33
CA ALA A 121 2.47 7.70 -1.01
C ALA A 121 2.57 7.59 -2.55
N TYR A 122 3.78 7.66 -3.09
CA TYR A 122 4.03 7.46 -4.52
C TYR A 122 3.67 6.04 -4.97
N HIS A 123 4.06 5.02 -4.21
CA HIS A 123 3.73 3.63 -4.49
C HIS A 123 2.21 3.41 -4.55
N GLU A 124 1.46 3.91 -3.56
CA GLU A 124 0.00 3.88 -3.57
C GLU A 124 -0.59 4.59 -4.81
N SER A 125 -0.05 5.75 -5.18
CA SER A 125 -0.54 6.53 -6.32
C SER A 125 -0.35 5.80 -7.65
N VAL A 126 0.78 5.12 -7.83
CA VAL A 126 1.06 4.33 -9.05
C VAL A 126 0.05 3.21 -9.20
N HIS A 127 -0.16 2.41 -8.14
CA HIS A 127 -1.11 1.30 -8.19
C HIS A 127 -2.57 1.75 -8.25
N THR A 128 -2.89 2.91 -7.66
CA THR A 128 -4.20 3.54 -7.85
C THR A 128 -4.46 3.84 -9.32
N GLY A 129 -3.49 4.43 -10.01
CA GLY A 129 -3.58 4.69 -11.45
C GLY A 129 -3.76 3.41 -12.26
N GLN A 130 -3.05 2.34 -11.93
CA GLN A 130 -3.22 1.04 -12.59
C GLN A 130 -4.63 0.47 -12.38
N LEU A 131 -5.15 0.48 -11.16
CA LEU A 131 -6.50 -0.02 -10.86
C LEU A 131 -7.59 0.80 -11.55
N LEU A 132 -7.43 2.11 -11.64
CA LEU A 132 -8.35 2.97 -12.41
C LEU A 132 -8.33 2.64 -13.90
N ASP A 133 -7.18 2.30 -14.46
CA ASP A 133 -7.07 1.87 -15.85
C ASP A 133 -7.67 0.46 -16.06
N TYR A 134 -7.50 -0.42 -15.10
CA TYR A 134 -8.17 -1.74 -15.10
C TYR A 134 -9.69 -1.59 -15.11
N MET A 135 -10.24 -0.78 -14.21
CA MET A 135 -11.68 -0.48 -14.16
C MET A 135 -12.19 0.10 -15.47
N ARG A 136 -11.43 1.03 -16.07
CA ARG A 136 -11.76 1.60 -17.38
C ARG A 136 -11.84 0.53 -18.46
N THR A 137 -10.86 -0.37 -18.49
CA THR A 137 -10.78 -1.45 -19.49
C THR A 137 -11.93 -2.45 -19.36
N MET A 138 -12.36 -2.71 -18.11
CA MET A 138 -13.53 -3.55 -17.82
C MET A 138 -14.87 -2.85 -18.06
N GLY A 139 -14.88 -1.55 -18.35
CA GLY A 139 -16.12 -0.77 -18.48
C GLY A 139 -16.83 -0.47 -17.16
N ILE A 140 -16.09 -0.48 -16.04
CA ILE A 140 -16.61 -0.18 -14.69
C ILE A 140 -16.48 1.30 -14.41
N ASP A 141 -17.50 1.90 -13.77
CA ASP A 141 -17.47 3.28 -13.35
C ASP A 141 -16.33 3.53 -12.36
N ARG A 142 -15.54 4.57 -12.64
CA ARG A 142 -14.39 4.97 -11.83
C ARG A 142 -14.78 6.08 -10.88
N PRO A 143 -14.28 6.03 -9.62
CA PRO A 143 -14.46 7.14 -8.71
C PRO A 143 -13.73 8.39 -9.21
N GLN A 144 -14.28 9.56 -8.89
CA GLN A 144 -13.60 10.84 -9.07
C GLN A 144 -12.53 10.97 -7.97
N ILE A 145 -11.27 11.13 -8.36
CA ILE A 145 -10.14 11.20 -7.41
C ILE A 145 -9.47 12.57 -7.35
N TRP A 146 -9.95 13.54 -8.14
CA TRP A 146 -9.29 14.82 -8.35
C TRP A 146 -9.91 15.99 -7.57
N ASP A 147 -10.96 15.79 -6.79
CA ASP A 147 -11.69 16.83 -6.06
C ASP A 147 -11.52 16.74 -4.54
#